data_e05c56aed13981dbb7ff940e8ef82745
#
_entry.id   e05c56aed13981dbb7ff940e8ef82745
#
_cell.length_a   1.000
_cell.length_b   1.000
_cell.length_c   1.000
_cell.angle_alpha   90.00
_cell.angle_beta   90.00
_cell.angle_gamma   90.00
#
_symmetry.space_group_name_H-M   'P 1'
#
loop_
_entity.id
_entity.type
_entity.pdbx_description
1 polymer ?
#
loop_
_entity_poly.entity_id
_entity_poly.type
_entity_poly.pdbx_seq_one_letter_code
_entity_poly.pdbx_strand_id
1 'polypeptide(L)'
;MQRSITILIVSAAIAAVVSAMPPDRAAAATSEPTTDPQIDPAPCVAAAASDDADRIIAVCGALIDNEKTLRPDRAKALIARARTYDRTDQIDRAISDYDTALRFDPTLSDVFNARGELWRRKGDRPRALADFGAAIKLNPQHEAARANYKSLAQELERFGAQMAIKNKPVAPSNPSPPLI
;
A
#
# COMPACT_ATOMS: atom_id res chain seq x y z
N MET A 1 39.55 -91.81 -43.16
CA MET A 1 39.60 -90.78 -44.16
C MET A 1 38.90 -89.53 -43.61
N GLN A 2 39.60 -88.65 -43.02
CA GLN A 2 39.03 -87.42 -42.46
C GLN A 2 40.04 -86.28 -42.65
N ARG A 3 39.73 -85.38 -43.55
CA ARG A 3 40.55 -84.22 -43.88
C ARG A 3 40.15 -83.07 -42.91
N SER A 4 41.06 -82.77 -42.00
CA SER A 4 40.92 -81.59 -41.14
C SER A 4 41.25 -80.33 -41.91
N ILE A 5 40.32 -79.42 -41.97
CA ILE A 5 40.51 -78.09 -42.48
C ILE A 5 40.74 -77.15 -41.31
N THR A 6 41.94 -76.65 -41.22
CA THR A 6 42.32 -75.69 -40.22
C THR A 6 41.97 -74.29 -40.77
N ILE A 7 41.00 -73.68 -40.17
CA ILE A 7 40.63 -72.29 -40.48
C ILE A 7 41.40 -71.38 -39.53
N LEU A 8 42.32 -70.57 -40.09
CA LEU A 8 43.04 -69.53 -39.45
C LEU A 8 42.11 -68.29 -39.27
N ILE A 9 41.68 -68.03 -38.09
CA ILE A 9 40.93 -66.82 -37.82
C ILE A 9 41.94 -65.72 -37.46
N VAL A 10 42.10 -64.76 -38.39
CA VAL A 10 42.85 -63.54 -38.17
C VAL A 10 41.93 -62.59 -37.39
N SER A 11 42.19 -62.44 -36.12
CA SER A 11 41.49 -61.44 -35.29
C SER A 11 42.08 -60.06 -35.55
N ALA A 12 41.36 -59.23 -36.31
CA ALA A 12 41.65 -57.81 -36.39
C ALA A 12 41.06 -57.10 -35.16
N ALA A 13 41.93 -56.67 -34.28
CA ALA A 13 41.54 -55.83 -33.17
C ALA A 13 41.24 -54.42 -33.65
N ILE A 14 39.96 -54.11 -33.75
CA ILE A 14 39.50 -52.71 -33.98
C ILE A 14 39.46 -52.03 -32.60
N ALA A 15 40.47 -51.22 -32.33
CA ALA A 15 40.48 -50.31 -31.18
C ALA A 15 39.46 -49.18 -31.41
N ALA A 16 38.28 -49.30 -30.82
CA ALA A 16 37.30 -48.23 -30.79
C ALA A 16 37.81 -47.18 -29.81
N VAL A 17 38.31 -46.08 -30.34
CA VAL A 17 38.57 -44.84 -29.58
C VAL A 17 37.20 -44.23 -29.28
N VAL A 18 36.67 -44.57 -28.10
CA VAL A 18 35.51 -43.84 -27.58
C VAL A 18 36.04 -42.49 -27.06
N SER A 19 35.90 -41.47 -27.93
CA SER A 19 36.05 -40.10 -27.49
C SER A 19 34.97 -39.79 -26.47
N ALA A 20 35.35 -39.80 -25.19
CA ALA A 20 34.51 -39.29 -24.12
C ALA A 20 34.33 -37.78 -24.34
N MET A 21 33.21 -37.39 -24.94
CA MET A 21 32.72 -36.02 -24.86
C MET A 21 32.43 -35.74 -23.39
N PRO A 22 32.97 -34.65 -22.82
CA PRO A 22 32.53 -34.23 -21.51
C PRO A 22 31.03 -33.89 -21.58
N PRO A 23 30.25 -34.24 -20.53
CA PRO A 23 28.86 -33.82 -20.48
C PRO A 23 28.85 -32.30 -20.51
N ASP A 24 28.23 -31.76 -21.52
CA ASP A 24 27.91 -30.36 -21.63
C ASP A 24 27.24 -29.98 -20.31
N ARG A 25 28.03 -29.32 -19.47
CA ARG A 25 27.56 -28.72 -18.25
C ARG A 25 26.69 -27.56 -18.71
N ALA A 26 25.42 -27.89 -19.04
CA ALA A 26 24.39 -26.89 -19.09
C ALA A 26 24.42 -26.20 -17.74
N ALA A 27 25.17 -25.12 -17.67
CA ALA A 27 25.06 -24.16 -16.60
C ALA A 27 23.60 -23.71 -16.63
N ALA A 28 22.78 -24.40 -15.82
CA ALA A 28 21.53 -23.82 -15.40
C ALA A 28 21.93 -22.47 -14.78
N ALA A 29 21.79 -21.44 -15.59
CA ALA A 29 21.74 -20.08 -15.09
C ALA A 29 20.53 -20.07 -14.15
N THR A 30 20.73 -20.45 -12.90
CA THR A 30 19.88 -20.00 -11.83
C THR A 30 20.05 -18.51 -11.86
N SER A 31 19.15 -17.85 -12.57
CA SER A 31 18.89 -16.43 -12.35
C SER A 31 18.39 -16.33 -10.93
N GLU A 32 19.33 -16.25 -9.98
CA GLU A 32 19.01 -15.74 -8.66
C GLU A 32 18.34 -14.40 -8.92
N PRO A 33 17.13 -14.18 -8.39
CA PRO A 33 16.56 -12.85 -8.45
C PRO A 33 17.60 -11.96 -7.78
N THR A 34 18.26 -11.11 -8.56
CA THR A 34 19.17 -10.07 -8.06
C THR A 34 18.28 -9.11 -7.29
N THR A 35 18.02 -9.45 -6.04
CA THR A 35 17.44 -8.52 -5.09
C THR A 35 18.54 -7.52 -4.84
N ASP A 36 18.48 -6.39 -5.53
CA ASP A 36 19.37 -5.26 -5.25
C ASP A 36 19.18 -4.93 -3.75
N PRO A 37 20.20 -5.10 -2.89
CA PRO A 37 20.03 -4.89 -1.44
C PRO A 37 19.60 -3.46 -1.09
N GLN A 38 19.68 -2.53 -2.06
CA GLN A 38 19.21 -1.16 -1.88
C GLN A 38 17.68 -1.00 -1.97
N ILE A 39 16.98 -2.02 -2.46
CA ILE A 39 15.51 -2.01 -2.60
C ILE A 39 14.83 -3.02 -1.68
N ASP A 40 15.53 -3.56 -0.72
CA ASP A 40 14.93 -4.45 0.29
C ASP A 40 13.96 -3.66 1.17
N PRO A 41 12.65 -3.98 1.18
CA PRO A 41 11.67 -3.35 2.05
C PRO A 41 11.78 -3.78 3.52
N ALA A 42 12.51 -4.86 3.82
CA ALA A 42 12.58 -5.44 5.16
C ALA A 42 13.00 -4.46 6.25
N PRO A 43 13.97 -3.55 6.05
CA PRO A 43 14.32 -2.55 7.07
C PRO A 43 13.16 -1.62 7.44
N CYS A 44 12.37 -1.16 6.47
CA CYS A 44 11.19 -0.33 6.74
C CYS A 44 10.10 -1.13 7.46
N VAL A 45 9.84 -2.38 7.03
CA VAL A 45 8.87 -3.26 7.68
C VAL A 45 9.26 -3.52 9.15
N ALA A 46 10.53 -3.81 9.39
CA ALA A 46 11.05 -4.02 10.76
C ALA A 46 10.98 -2.73 11.61
N ALA A 47 11.31 -1.58 11.02
CA ALA A 47 11.17 -0.30 11.71
C ALA A 47 9.70 0.01 12.03
N ALA A 48 8.76 -0.24 11.12
CA ALA A 48 7.34 -0.01 11.31
C ALA A 48 6.71 -0.84 12.45
N ALA A 49 7.35 -1.94 12.82
CA ALA A 49 6.97 -2.75 13.98
C ALA A 49 7.51 -2.21 15.34
N SER A 50 8.35 -1.18 15.30
CA SER A 50 8.88 -0.50 16.50
C SER A 50 8.07 0.77 16.81
N ASP A 51 8.28 1.32 18.01
CA ASP A 51 7.71 2.64 18.38
C ASP A 51 8.66 3.82 18.13
N ASP A 52 9.82 3.55 17.48
CA ASP A 52 10.82 4.56 17.16
C ASP A 52 10.41 5.34 15.91
N ALA A 53 9.77 6.50 16.15
CA ALA A 53 9.24 7.35 15.08
C ALA A 53 10.35 7.86 14.13
N ASP A 54 11.48 8.29 14.68
CA ASP A 54 12.58 8.83 13.87
C ASP A 54 13.19 7.76 12.98
N ARG A 55 13.36 6.57 13.51
CA ARG A 55 13.84 5.43 12.74
C ARG A 55 12.87 5.05 11.63
N ILE A 56 11.56 4.99 11.91
CA ILE A 56 10.54 4.68 10.90
C ILE A 56 10.59 5.72 9.77
N ILE A 57 10.61 7.00 10.12
CA ILE A 57 10.64 8.09 9.14
C ILE A 57 11.90 8.01 8.28
N ALA A 58 13.07 7.77 8.88
CA ALA A 58 14.32 7.71 8.16
C ALA A 58 14.39 6.49 7.23
N VAL A 59 14.11 5.29 7.74
CA VAL A 59 14.28 4.04 6.98
C VAL A 59 13.21 3.89 5.90
N CYS A 60 11.94 4.18 6.22
CA CYS A 60 10.88 4.16 5.20
C CYS A 60 11.04 5.32 4.20
N GLY A 61 11.57 6.48 4.65
CA GLY A 61 11.93 7.59 3.78
C GLY A 61 12.94 7.18 2.71
N ALA A 62 14.03 6.54 3.10
CA ALA A 62 15.04 6.04 2.15
C ALA A 62 14.46 5.07 1.11
N LEU A 63 13.51 4.19 1.52
CA LEU A 63 12.82 3.28 0.61
C LEU A 63 11.90 4.04 -0.37
N ILE A 64 11.21 5.09 0.10
CA ILE A 64 10.32 5.92 -0.73
C ILE A 64 11.11 6.70 -1.77
N ASP A 65 12.26 7.24 -1.40
CA ASP A 65 13.09 8.10 -2.24
C ASP A 65 13.90 7.31 -3.28
N ASN A 66 14.05 6.00 -3.10
CA ASN A 66 14.75 5.15 -4.05
C ASN A 66 13.89 4.91 -5.29
N GLU A 67 14.37 5.39 -6.44
CA GLU A 67 13.63 5.27 -7.71
C GLU A 67 13.38 3.84 -8.17
N LYS A 68 14.25 2.91 -7.78
CA LYS A 68 14.13 1.49 -8.13
C LYS A 68 13.13 0.74 -7.25
N THR A 69 12.62 1.35 -6.17
CA THR A 69 11.62 0.71 -5.29
C THR A 69 10.34 0.44 -6.06
N LEU A 70 9.84 -0.77 -5.96
CA LEU A 70 8.59 -1.18 -6.58
C LEU A 70 7.42 -0.38 -6.01
N ARG A 71 6.45 -0.04 -6.86
CA ARG A 71 5.26 0.72 -6.45
C ARG A 71 4.55 0.16 -5.21
N PRO A 72 4.30 -1.17 -5.11
CA PRO A 72 3.65 -1.74 -3.92
C PRO A 72 4.46 -1.53 -2.63
N ASP A 73 5.77 -1.65 -2.69
CA ASP A 73 6.62 -1.50 -1.50
C ASP A 73 6.76 -0.02 -1.12
N ARG A 74 6.83 0.86 -2.11
CA ARG A 74 6.78 2.30 -1.88
C ARG A 74 5.45 2.73 -1.26
N ALA A 75 4.31 2.17 -1.69
CA ALA A 75 3.01 2.42 -1.08
C ALA A 75 2.97 1.98 0.39
N LYS A 76 3.49 0.78 0.70
CA LYS A 76 3.58 0.29 2.08
C LYS A 76 4.46 1.19 2.95
N ALA A 77 5.61 1.63 2.44
CA ALA A 77 6.52 2.54 3.14
C ALA A 77 5.87 3.90 3.42
N LEU A 78 5.15 4.46 2.44
CA LEU A 78 4.37 5.69 2.61
C LEU A 78 3.30 5.53 3.70
N ILE A 79 2.57 4.42 3.71
CA ILE A 79 1.55 4.16 4.73
C ILE A 79 2.19 4.05 6.13
N ALA A 80 3.32 3.36 6.26
CA ALA A 80 4.02 3.23 7.53
C ALA A 80 4.50 4.60 8.04
N ARG A 81 5.08 5.43 7.16
CA ARG A 81 5.54 6.77 7.50
C ARG A 81 4.38 7.71 7.81
N ALA A 82 3.29 7.65 7.06
CA ALA A 82 2.08 8.42 7.31
C ALA A 82 1.47 8.13 8.70
N ARG A 83 1.36 6.86 9.07
CA ARG A 83 0.90 6.46 10.41
C ARG A 83 1.82 7.01 11.51
N THR A 84 3.12 7.08 11.25
CA THR A 84 4.08 7.66 12.20
C THR A 84 3.91 9.17 12.30
N TYR A 85 3.72 9.87 11.18
CA TYR A 85 3.40 11.30 11.19
C TYR A 85 2.08 11.60 11.90
N ASP A 86 1.07 10.74 11.73
CA ASP A 86 -0.20 10.86 12.45
C ASP A 86 -0.01 10.74 13.96
N ARG A 87 0.72 9.73 14.44
CA ARG A 87 1.02 9.56 15.88
C ARG A 87 1.82 10.71 16.48
N THR A 88 2.64 11.38 15.67
CA THR A 88 3.46 12.53 16.09
C THR A 88 2.80 13.88 15.77
N ASP A 89 1.49 13.89 15.49
CA ASP A 89 0.67 15.06 15.18
C ASP A 89 1.14 15.89 13.97
N GLN A 90 1.90 15.28 13.06
CA GLN A 90 2.35 15.90 11.81
C GLN A 90 1.32 15.67 10.71
N ILE A 91 0.09 16.18 10.92
CA ILE A 91 -1.10 15.86 10.12
C ILE A 91 -0.90 16.09 8.62
N ASP A 92 -0.29 17.22 8.23
CA ASP A 92 -0.11 17.57 6.81
C ASP A 92 0.83 16.61 6.09
N ARG A 93 1.89 16.16 6.78
CA ARG A 93 2.82 15.17 6.24
C ARG A 93 2.15 13.80 6.09
N ALA A 94 1.36 13.41 7.08
CA ALA A 94 0.60 12.17 7.02
C ALA A 94 -0.39 12.16 5.84
N ILE A 95 -1.13 13.25 5.64
CA ILE A 95 -2.05 13.40 4.49
C ILE A 95 -1.29 13.30 3.17
N SER A 96 -0.15 13.98 3.02
CA SER A 96 0.67 13.96 1.82
C SER A 96 1.16 12.56 1.45
N ASP A 97 1.58 11.78 2.46
CA ASP A 97 2.01 10.41 2.26
C ASP A 97 0.85 9.49 1.89
N TYR A 98 -0.31 9.63 2.54
CA TYR A 98 -1.52 8.89 2.17
C TYR A 98 -2.01 9.25 0.76
N ASP A 99 -1.97 10.51 0.37
CA ASP A 99 -2.28 10.96 -0.99
C ASP A 99 -1.40 10.26 -2.02
N THR A 100 -0.11 10.13 -1.72
CA THR A 100 0.84 9.47 -2.62
C THR A 100 0.61 7.96 -2.65
N ALA A 101 0.35 7.34 -1.51
CA ALA A 101 0.02 5.92 -1.43
C ALA A 101 -1.23 5.58 -2.24
N LEU A 102 -2.28 6.39 -2.14
CA LEU A 102 -3.53 6.23 -2.90
C LEU A 102 -3.38 6.47 -4.41
N ARG A 103 -2.39 7.25 -4.85
CA ARG A 103 -2.03 7.33 -6.28
C ARG A 103 -1.36 6.06 -6.78
N PHE A 104 -0.64 5.32 -5.93
CA PHE A 104 -0.06 4.04 -6.29
C PHE A 104 -1.07 2.90 -6.27
N ASP A 105 -1.97 2.91 -5.28
CA ASP A 105 -3.04 1.93 -5.13
C ASP A 105 -4.33 2.60 -4.62
N PRO A 106 -5.27 2.87 -5.53
CA PRO A 106 -6.54 3.50 -5.19
C PRO A 106 -7.56 2.55 -4.54
N THR A 107 -7.19 1.30 -4.26
CA THR A 107 -8.10 0.31 -3.66
C THR A 107 -7.93 0.16 -2.15
N LEU A 108 -7.05 0.92 -1.54
CA LEU A 108 -6.71 0.86 -0.13
C LEU A 108 -7.78 1.53 0.75
N SER A 109 -8.85 0.78 1.10
CA SER A 109 -9.96 1.28 1.92
C SER A 109 -9.52 1.81 3.29
N ASP A 110 -8.56 1.12 3.94
CA ASP A 110 -8.02 1.54 5.24
C ASP A 110 -7.30 2.89 5.17
N VAL A 111 -6.62 3.17 4.05
CA VAL A 111 -5.89 4.43 3.85
C VAL A 111 -6.85 5.58 3.61
N PHE A 112 -7.94 5.35 2.86
CA PHE A 112 -9.01 6.34 2.75
C PHE A 112 -9.60 6.66 4.13
N ASN A 113 -9.94 5.66 4.94
CA ASN A 113 -10.44 5.91 6.28
C ASN A 113 -9.45 6.72 7.14
N ALA A 114 -8.17 6.32 7.16
CA ALA A 114 -7.15 7.01 7.94
C ALA A 114 -6.96 8.47 7.49
N ARG A 115 -6.94 8.74 6.17
CA ARG A 115 -6.85 10.11 5.64
C ARG A 115 -8.10 10.92 5.98
N GLY A 116 -9.28 10.31 5.92
CA GLY A 116 -10.53 10.92 6.34
C GLY A 116 -10.53 11.36 7.80
N GLU A 117 -9.95 10.57 8.70
CA GLU A 117 -9.77 10.96 10.10
C GLU A 117 -8.86 12.19 10.26
N LEU A 118 -7.79 12.26 9.47
CA LEU A 118 -6.91 13.42 9.46
C LEU A 118 -7.61 14.68 8.93
N TRP A 119 -8.40 14.56 7.85
CA TRP A 119 -9.20 15.68 7.35
C TRP A 119 -10.22 16.16 8.39
N ARG A 120 -10.86 15.21 9.10
CA ARG A 120 -11.77 15.56 10.20
C ARG A 120 -11.07 16.34 11.31
N ARG A 121 -9.86 15.91 11.71
CA ARG A 121 -9.04 16.63 12.71
C ARG A 121 -8.64 18.02 12.25
N LYS A 122 -8.38 18.21 10.95
CA LYS A 122 -8.16 19.54 10.35
C LYS A 122 -9.41 20.38 10.21
N GLY A 123 -10.59 19.84 10.49
CA GLY A 123 -11.87 20.54 10.32
C GLY A 123 -12.40 20.52 8.89
N ASP A 124 -11.72 19.86 7.94
CA ASP A 124 -12.19 19.68 6.56
C ASP A 124 -13.19 18.51 6.48
N ARG A 125 -14.40 18.81 6.96
CA ARG A 125 -15.48 17.82 7.03
C ARG A 125 -15.89 17.29 5.65
N PRO A 126 -15.95 18.11 4.58
CA PRO A 126 -16.28 17.62 3.24
C PRO A 126 -15.30 16.57 2.72
N ARG A 127 -13.98 16.80 2.86
CA ARG A 127 -12.96 15.83 2.45
C ARG A 127 -13.02 14.56 3.30
N ALA A 128 -13.20 14.71 4.60
CA ALA A 128 -13.36 13.58 5.50
C ALA A 128 -14.54 12.68 5.09
N LEU A 129 -15.70 13.28 4.80
CA LEU A 129 -16.89 12.54 4.40
C LEU A 129 -16.69 11.80 3.06
N ALA A 130 -16.03 12.46 2.10
CA ALA A 130 -15.69 11.86 0.82
C ALA A 130 -14.77 10.64 0.99
N ASP A 131 -13.75 10.75 1.84
CA ASP A 131 -12.81 9.65 2.11
C ASP A 131 -13.47 8.49 2.83
N PHE A 132 -14.28 8.73 3.86
CA PHE A 132 -15.05 7.65 4.51
C PHE A 132 -16.01 6.97 3.54
N GLY A 133 -16.66 7.74 2.65
CA GLY A 133 -17.50 7.20 1.60
C GLY A 133 -16.74 6.33 0.59
N ALA A 134 -15.53 6.74 0.20
CA ALA A 134 -14.64 5.97 -0.66
C ALA A 134 -14.22 4.66 0.02
N ALA A 135 -13.86 4.70 1.30
CA ALA A 135 -13.51 3.52 2.08
C ALA A 135 -14.65 2.50 2.12
N ILE A 136 -15.89 2.96 2.35
CA ILE A 136 -17.10 2.10 2.37
C ILE A 136 -17.39 1.51 0.98
N LYS A 137 -17.21 2.29 -0.08
CA LYS A 137 -17.41 1.83 -1.46
C LYS A 137 -16.43 0.70 -1.82
N LEU A 138 -15.19 0.80 -1.39
CA LEU A 138 -14.15 -0.20 -1.62
C LEU A 138 -14.33 -1.43 -0.73
N ASN A 139 -14.66 -1.22 0.53
CA ASN A 139 -14.95 -2.28 1.49
C ASN A 139 -16.24 -1.98 2.27
N PRO A 140 -17.39 -2.51 1.83
CA PRO A 140 -18.67 -2.29 2.51
C PRO A 140 -18.71 -2.80 3.95
N GLN A 141 -17.81 -3.71 4.33
CA GLN A 141 -17.71 -4.25 5.68
C GLN A 141 -16.70 -3.49 6.57
N HIS A 142 -16.17 -2.38 6.08
CA HIS A 142 -15.22 -1.57 6.85
C HIS A 142 -15.94 -0.83 8.00
N GLU A 143 -16.01 -1.46 9.16
CA GLU A 143 -16.80 -0.97 10.31
C GLU A 143 -16.39 0.45 10.75
N ALA A 144 -15.08 0.71 10.87
CA ALA A 144 -14.59 2.02 11.29
C ALA A 144 -15.01 3.12 10.31
N ALA A 145 -14.88 2.90 8.99
CA ALA A 145 -15.29 3.88 7.99
C ALA A 145 -16.81 4.17 8.05
N ARG A 146 -17.63 3.13 8.23
CA ARG A 146 -19.08 3.28 8.39
C ARG A 146 -19.44 4.08 9.63
N ALA A 147 -18.77 3.80 10.75
CA ALA A 147 -18.99 4.52 12.00
C ALA A 147 -18.57 5.99 11.87
N ASN A 148 -17.39 6.24 11.27
CA ASN A 148 -16.87 7.58 11.04
C ASN A 148 -17.76 8.39 10.11
N TYR A 149 -18.20 7.79 8.99
CA TYR A 149 -19.13 8.42 8.07
C TYR A 149 -20.45 8.81 8.75
N LYS A 150 -21.07 7.88 9.47
CA LYS A 150 -22.33 8.11 10.17
C LYS A 150 -22.19 9.22 11.22
N SER A 151 -21.11 9.16 12.03
CA SER A 151 -20.83 10.18 13.05
C SER A 151 -20.68 11.57 12.44
N LEU A 152 -19.91 11.69 11.37
CA LEU A 152 -19.68 12.96 10.70
C LEU A 152 -20.92 13.50 10.00
N ALA A 153 -21.71 12.64 9.36
CA ALA A 153 -22.98 13.03 8.74
C ALA A 153 -23.95 13.61 9.78
N GLN A 154 -24.10 12.96 10.94
CA GLN A 154 -24.93 13.44 12.02
C GLN A 154 -24.44 14.78 12.61
N GLU A 155 -23.12 14.96 12.69
CA GLU A 155 -22.50 16.24 13.12
C GLU A 155 -22.88 17.36 12.16
N LEU A 156 -22.79 17.11 10.85
CA LEU A 156 -23.15 18.09 9.81
C LEU A 156 -24.64 18.45 9.81
N GLU A 157 -25.53 17.46 10.00
CA GLU A 157 -26.97 17.67 10.13
C GLU A 157 -27.30 18.58 11.33
N ARG A 158 -26.70 18.31 12.49
CA ARG A 158 -26.89 19.14 13.68
C ARG A 158 -26.41 20.58 13.47
N PHE A 159 -25.26 20.74 12.81
CA PHE A 159 -24.71 22.07 12.49
C PHE A 159 -25.63 22.83 11.54
N GLY A 160 -26.14 22.17 10.49
CA GLY A 160 -27.09 22.76 9.55
C GLY A 160 -28.40 23.20 10.25
N ALA A 161 -28.94 22.35 11.13
CA ALA A 161 -30.14 22.68 11.89
C ALA A 161 -29.92 23.88 12.84
N GLN A 162 -28.77 23.94 13.51
CA GLN A 162 -28.44 25.09 14.40
C GLN A 162 -28.30 26.39 13.60
N MET A 163 -27.70 26.35 12.42
CA MET A 163 -27.57 27.53 11.56
C MET A 163 -28.93 28.00 11.01
N ALA A 164 -29.82 27.05 10.65
CA ALA A 164 -31.16 27.36 10.21
C ALA A 164 -31.99 28.07 11.31
N ILE A 165 -31.85 27.64 12.56
CA ILE A 165 -32.52 28.29 13.70
C ILE A 165 -31.96 29.70 13.91
N LYS A 166 -30.63 29.86 13.87
CA LYS A 166 -29.95 31.15 14.10
C LYS A 166 -30.30 32.19 13.01
N ASN A 167 -30.54 31.73 11.78
CA ASN A 167 -30.83 32.57 10.63
C ASN A 167 -32.36 32.72 10.40
N LYS A 168 -33.21 32.21 11.29
CA LYS A 168 -34.65 32.41 11.17
C LYS A 168 -34.98 33.88 11.30
N PRO A 169 -35.66 34.53 10.31
CA PRO A 169 -36.04 35.91 10.42
C PRO A 169 -36.94 36.09 11.65
N VAL A 170 -36.60 37.09 12.47
CA VAL A 170 -37.49 37.51 13.56
C VAL A 170 -38.80 37.93 12.94
N ALA A 171 -39.90 37.26 13.30
CA ALA A 171 -41.20 37.65 12.86
C ALA A 171 -41.42 39.13 13.26
N PRO A 172 -41.98 40.01 12.35
CA PRO A 172 -42.25 41.37 12.73
C PRO A 172 -43.15 41.37 14.00
N SER A 173 -42.68 42.11 14.99
CA SER A 173 -43.48 42.35 16.20
C SER A 173 -44.86 42.89 15.73
N ASN A 174 -45.94 42.29 16.24
CA ASN A 174 -47.30 42.67 15.94
C ASN A 174 -47.42 44.21 15.90
N PRO A 175 -48.04 44.80 14.89
CA PRO A 175 -48.33 46.19 14.91
C PRO A 175 -49.19 46.51 16.14
N SER A 176 -48.79 47.56 16.89
CA SER A 176 -49.58 48.05 18.02
C SER A 176 -51.04 48.28 17.56
N PRO A 177 -52.05 47.92 18.39
CA PRO A 177 -53.42 48.17 18.03
C PRO A 177 -53.64 49.68 17.80
N PRO A 178 -54.51 50.08 16.87
CA PRO A 178 -54.78 51.50 16.62
C PRO A 178 -55.37 52.11 17.87
N LEU A 179 -54.79 53.30 18.27
CA LEU A 179 -55.36 54.10 19.32
C LEU A 179 -56.72 54.62 18.83
N ILE A 180 -57.81 54.26 19.58
CA ILE A 180 -59.16 54.80 19.41
C ILE A 180 -59.24 56.14 20.17
#